data_21733d68aba35f2eb237e8bc7581f393
#
_entry.id   21733d68aba35f2eb237e8bc7581f393
#
_cell.length_a   1.000
_cell.length_b   1.000
_cell.length_c   1.000
_cell.angle_alpha   90.00
_cell.angle_beta   90.00
_cell.angle_gamma   90.00
#
_symmetry.space_group_name_H-M   'P 1'
#
loop_
_entity.id
_entity.type
_entity.pdbx_description
1 polymer ?
#
loop_
_entity_poly.entity_id
_entity_poly.type
_entity_poly.pdbx_seq_one_letter_code
_entity_poly.pdbx_strand_id
1 'polypeptide(L)' 'MLRRMHVDWMTPYHVAMREQEGKKLESLLEEARRAIHNRTLELGADVADIREQRAMDEALRQLTLHRYRPNLAA' A
#
# COMPACT_ATOMS: atom_id res chain seq x y z
N MET A 1 20.88 -8.46 -15.50
CA MET A 1 20.40 -8.08 -15.47
C MET A 1 19.97 -7.32 -14.91
N LEU A 2 19.81 -6.80 -14.78
CA LEU A 2 19.43 -6.16 -14.27
C LEU A 2 18.32 -5.74 -14.22
N ARG A 3 17.69 -5.88 -13.84
CA ARG A 3 16.67 -5.59 -13.77
C ARG A 3 16.34 -4.64 -12.98
N ARG A 4 15.52 -3.95 -13.07
CA ARG A 4 15.20 -3.06 -12.32
C ARG A 4 14.50 -3.55 -11.29
N MET A 5 14.43 -3.11 -10.27
CA MET A 5 13.79 -3.53 -9.30
C MET A 5 12.58 -2.87 -9.20
N HIS A 6 11.45 -3.40 -9.20
CA HIS A 6 10.20 -2.78 -9.02
C HIS A 6 9.83 -2.89 -7.58
N VAL A 7 9.38 -1.83 -7.01
CA VAL A 7 8.93 -1.86 -5.62
C VAL A 7 7.63 -2.63 -5.63
N ASP A 8 7.56 -3.68 -4.85
CA ASP A 8 6.36 -4.47 -4.75
C ASP A 8 5.50 -3.89 -3.65
N TRP A 9 4.53 -3.09 -3.99
CA TRP A 9 3.68 -2.47 -2.98
C TRP A 9 2.47 -3.34 -2.63
N MET A 10 2.16 -4.30 -3.48
CA MET A 10 0.99 -5.14 -3.23
C MET A 10 1.14 -6.09 -2.09
N THR A 11 2.29 -6.69 -1.94
CA THR A 11 2.51 -7.63 -0.86
C THR A 11 2.34 -6.97 0.51
N PRO A 12 3.04 -5.86 0.81
CA PRO A 12 2.83 -5.23 2.11
C PRO A 12 1.41 -4.70 2.27
N TYR A 13 0.79 -4.30 1.18
CA TYR A 13 -0.58 -3.84 1.25
C TYR A 13 -1.51 -4.98 1.70
N HIS A 14 -1.38 -6.14 1.07
CA HIS A 14 -2.23 -7.26 1.43
C HIS A 14 -1.97 -7.76 2.85
N VAL A 15 -0.73 -7.73 3.26
CA VAL A 15 -0.39 -8.15 4.60
C VAL A 15 -1.05 -7.21 5.60
N ALA A 16 -0.98 -5.91 5.33
CA ALA A 16 -1.58 -4.95 6.23
C ALA A 16 -3.09 -5.10 6.30
N MET A 17 -3.71 -5.41 5.17
CA MET A 17 -5.16 -5.54 5.16
C MET A 17 -5.64 -6.75 5.93
N ARG A 18 -4.76 -7.71 6.12
CA ARG A 18 -5.14 -8.90 6.88
C ARG A 18 -4.87 -8.79 8.34
N GLU A 19 -4.06 -7.83 8.75
CA GLU A 19 -3.72 -7.70 10.15
C GLU A 19 -4.78 -6.90 10.89
N GLN A 20 -5.10 -7.35 12.08
CA GLN A 20 -6.10 -6.66 12.87
C GLN A 20 -5.58 -6.19 14.21
N GLU A 21 -4.40 -6.59 14.58
CA GLU A 21 -3.85 -6.22 15.83
C GLU A 21 -3.27 -4.83 15.78
N GLY A 22 -3.61 -3.99 16.71
CA GLY A 22 -3.25 -2.59 16.67
C GLY A 22 -1.80 -2.25 16.43
N LYS A 23 -0.91 -2.79 17.23
CA LYS A 23 0.47 -2.43 17.07
C LYS A 23 1.06 -2.95 15.79
N LYS A 24 0.78 -4.18 15.46
CA LYS A 24 1.29 -4.74 14.24
C LYS A 24 0.67 -4.05 13.06
N LEU A 25 -0.60 -3.72 13.18
CA LEU A 25 -1.29 -3.08 12.10
C LEU A 25 -0.64 -1.74 11.77
N GLU A 26 -0.29 -0.97 12.77
CA GLU A 26 0.31 0.32 12.51
C GLU A 26 1.61 0.21 11.75
N SER A 27 2.41 -0.74 12.16
CA SER A 27 3.67 -0.95 11.51
C SER A 27 3.49 -1.39 10.07
N LEU A 28 2.52 -2.28 9.85
CA LEU A 28 2.28 -2.78 8.52
C LEU A 28 1.65 -1.72 7.62
N LEU A 29 0.83 -0.87 8.18
CA LEU A 29 0.24 0.22 7.41
C LEU A 29 1.33 1.17 6.95
N GLU A 30 2.25 1.44 7.83
CA GLU A 30 3.35 2.32 7.51
C GLU A 30 4.21 1.73 6.41
N GLU A 31 4.49 0.45 6.50
CA GLU A 31 5.26 -0.22 5.49
C GLU A 31 4.56 -0.21 4.15
N ALA A 32 3.26 -0.45 4.15
CA ALA A 32 2.51 -0.46 2.93
C ALA A 32 2.48 0.93 2.29
N ARG A 33 2.31 1.95 3.10
CA ARG A 33 2.30 3.31 2.58
C ARG A 33 3.64 3.67 2.00
N ARG A 34 4.71 3.27 2.66
CA ARG A 34 6.04 3.58 2.18
C ARG A 34 6.30 2.87 0.85
N ALA A 35 5.85 1.62 0.74
CA ALA A 35 6.03 0.88 -0.50
C ALA A 35 5.28 1.54 -1.64
N ILE A 36 4.05 1.99 -1.37
CA ILE A 36 3.26 2.66 -2.38
C ILE A 36 3.91 3.97 -2.79
N HIS A 37 4.39 4.71 -1.81
CA HIS A 37 5.04 5.97 -2.10
C HIS A 37 6.28 5.76 -2.97
N ASN A 38 7.08 4.77 -2.63
CA ASN A 38 8.28 4.49 -3.40
C ASN A 38 7.94 4.05 -4.81
N ARG A 39 6.88 3.29 -4.94
CA ARG A 39 6.48 2.86 -6.27
C ARG A 39 5.99 4.06 -7.08
N THR A 40 5.31 4.98 -6.44
CA THR A 40 4.84 6.18 -7.10
C THR A 40 6.03 6.97 -7.64
N LEU A 41 7.08 7.06 -6.85
CA LEU A 41 8.26 7.77 -7.31
C LEU A 41 8.92 7.05 -8.48
N GLU A 42 8.89 5.73 -8.46
CA GLU A 42 9.45 4.98 -9.57
C GLU A 42 8.71 5.25 -10.86
N LEU A 43 7.40 5.32 -10.80
CA LEU A 43 6.61 5.54 -11.99
C LEU A 43 6.76 6.94 -12.53
N GLY A 44 6.98 7.87 -11.66
CA GLY A 44 7.12 9.24 -12.09
C GLY A 44 5.82 9.73 -12.67
N ALA A 45 5.91 10.43 -13.76
CA ALA A 45 4.73 11.00 -14.37
C ALA A 45 4.32 10.27 -15.63
N ASP A 46 4.66 9.03 -15.74
CA ASP A 46 4.38 8.28 -16.93
C ASP A 46 2.89 8.01 -17.05
N VAL A 47 2.31 8.49 -18.10
CA VAL A 47 0.88 8.32 -18.31
C VAL A 47 0.51 6.87 -18.52
N ALA A 48 1.42 6.09 -19.03
CA ALA A 48 1.13 4.69 -19.29
C ALA A 48 0.84 3.92 -18.02
N ASP A 49 1.23 4.46 -16.88
CA ASP A 49 1.03 3.77 -15.63
C ASP A 49 -0.16 4.25 -14.84
N ILE A 50 -1.07 4.92 -15.49
CA ILE A 50 -2.25 5.42 -14.83
C ILE A 50 -3.05 4.34 -14.12
N ARG A 51 -3.12 3.17 -14.70
CA ARG A 51 -3.86 2.10 -14.05
C ARG A 51 -3.26 1.73 -12.72
N GLU A 52 -1.95 1.62 -12.68
CA GLU A 52 -1.30 1.28 -11.43
C GLU A 52 -1.44 2.41 -10.44
N GLN A 53 -1.38 3.63 -10.91
CA GLN A 53 -1.52 4.76 -10.01
C GLN A 53 -2.91 4.78 -9.38
N ARG A 54 -3.92 4.46 -10.15
CA ARG A 54 -5.26 4.40 -9.61
C ARG A 54 -5.40 3.28 -8.60
N ALA A 55 -4.75 2.15 -8.88
CA ALA A 55 -4.79 1.05 -7.95
C ALA A 55 -4.12 1.43 -6.64
N MET A 56 -3.02 2.18 -6.72
CA MET A 56 -2.32 2.61 -5.53
C MET A 56 -3.13 3.64 -4.75
N ASP A 57 -3.81 4.53 -5.46
CA ASP A 57 -4.65 5.51 -4.79
C ASP A 57 -5.76 4.81 -4.04
N GLU A 58 -6.35 3.81 -4.65
CA GLU A 58 -7.41 3.07 -4.00
C GLU A 58 -6.84 2.29 -2.81
N ALA A 59 -5.64 1.76 -2.96
CA ALA A 59 -5.01 1.03 -1.87
C ALA A 59 -4.77 1.95 -0.68
N LEU A 60 -4.29 3.16 -0.93
CA LEU A 60 -4.06 4.11 0.14
C LEU A 60 -5.36 4.43 0.87
N ARG A 61 -6.42 4.56 0.11
CA ARG A 61 -7.69 4.83 0.69
C ARG A 61 -8.16 3.67 1.56
N GLN A 62 -7.97 2.44 1.06
CA GLN A 62 -8.34 1.28 1.83
C GLN A 62 -7.51 1.14 3.10
N LEU A 63 -6.24 1.48 3.03
CA LEU A 63 -5.40 1.44 4.21
C LEU A 63 -5.89 2.42 5.25
N THR A 64 -6.27 3.60 4.81
CA THR A 64 -6.79 4.59 5.72
C THR A 64 -8.09 4.13 6.37
N LEU A 65 -8.97 3.56 5.57
CA LEU A 65 -10.22 3.07 6.11
C LEU A 65 -10.01 1.91 7.06
N HIS A 66 -9.07 1.06 6.72
CA HIS A 66 -8.78 -0.10 7.56
C HIS A 66 -8.29 0.36 8.93
N ARG A 67 -7.50 1.41 8.95
CA ARG A 67 -7.00 1.91 10.19
C ARG A 67 -8.12 2.45 11.06
N TYR A 68 -9.09 3.10 10.45
CA TYR A 68 -10.17 3.69 11.22
C TYR A 68 -11.39 2.81 11.36
N ARG A 69 -11.28 1.54 11.07
CA ARG A 69 -12.37 0.64 11.19
C ARG A 69 -12.05 -0.37 12.18
N PRO A 70 -11.67 -0.05 13.32
CA PRO A 70 -11.18 -0.96 14.27
C PRO A 70 -12.27 -1.72 14.88
N ASN A 71 -12.14 -2.91 14.97
CA ASN A 71 -13.03 -3.62 15.77
C ASN A 71 -14.46 -3.43 15.56
N LEU A 72 -14.86 -3.11 14.41
CA LEU A 72 -16.24 -3.00 14.19
C LEU A 72 -16.89 -4.27 14.42
N ALA A 73 -16.18 -5.29 14.25
CA ALA A 73 -16.73 -6.58 14.44
C ALA A 73 -17.01 -6.87 15.87
N ALA A 74 -16.40 -6.18 16.72
CA ALA A 74 -16.54 -6.49 18.13
C ALA A 74 -17.91 -6.10 18.62
#